data_ac0464e85b5a50c6a7ea5c86f54c2065
#
_entry.id   ac0464e85b5a50c6a7ea5c86f54c2065
#
_cell.length_a   1.000
_cell.length_b   1.000
_cell.length_c   1.000
_cell.angle_alpha   90.00
_cell.angle_beta   90.00
_cell.angle_gamma   90.00
#
_symmetry.space_group_name_H-M   'P 1'
#
loop_
_entity.id
_entity.type
_entity.pdbx_description
1 polymer ?
#
loop_
_entity_poly.entity_id
_entity_poly.type
_entity_poly.pdbx_seq_one_letter_code
_entity_poly.pdbx_strand_id
1 'polypeptide(L)'
;IEDVALINLEGRGLLGKVGIDARIFKTLEAINISVSIISQGSSERGIGLVVKRDKADRAKKALENEFSSDFQAQDINMIKVVSDVSVISVVGQDLSTFHKPFNALIKNQIVPLLFNNTVSGKNVSLVVKKSDLTKAVNVMHGQIFGVSKKVNLAVFGHGNVGGTLIDQILKSGKSIEDRKGIDLK
;
A
#
# COMPACT_ATOMS: atom_id res chain seq x y z
N ILE A 1 -4.51 -8.45 -5.20
CA ILE A 1 -4.03 -9.13 -6.43
C ILE A 1 -2.86 -10.01 -6.03
N GLU A 2 -2.95 -11.26 -6.37
CA GLU A 2 -1.90 -12.27 -6.17
C GLU A 2 -1.25 -12.62 -7.50
N ASP A 3 -0.23 -13.49 -7.46
CA ASP A 3 0.54 -13.95 -8.63
C ASP A 3 1.21 -12.81 -9.41
N VAL A 4 1.74 -11.86 -8.68
CA VAL A 4 2.51 -10.73 -9.18
C VAL A 4 3.94 -10.75 -8.64
N ALA A 5 4.81 -10.00 -9.31
CA ALA A 5 6.18 -9.74 -8.87
C ALA A 5 6.48 -8.24 -9.00
N LEU A 6 7.30 -7.76 -8.09
CA LEU A 6 7.83 -6.40 -8.12
C LEU A 6 9.21 -6.42 -8.78
N ILE A 7 9.37 -5.67 -9.85
CA ILE A 7 10.66 -5.39 -10.47
C ILE A 7 11.10 -4.03 -10.00
N ASN A 8 12.29 -3.95 -9.42
CA ASN A 8 12.88 -2.70 -8.96
C ASN A 8 14.15 -2.43 -9.78
N LEU A 9 14.17 -1.29 -10.46
CA LEU A 9 15.30 -0.79 -11.24
C LEU A 9 15.88 0.40 -10.49
N GLU A 10 17.16 0.32 -10.12
CA GLU A 10 17.85 1.34 -9.32
C GLU A 10 19.16 1.77 -9.98
N GLY A 11 19.43 3.08 -9.92
CA GLY A 11 20.68 3.64 -10.39
C GLY A 11 20.83 5.13 -10.10
N ARG A 12 22.07 5.56 -9.84
CA ARG A 12 22.37 6.97 -9.62
C ARG A 12 22.25 7.80 -10.90
N GLY A 13 22.55 7.20 -12.05
CA GLY A 13 22.51 7.83 -13.36
C GLY A 13 21.10 7.96 -13.94
N LEU A 14 20.05 7.51 -13.21
CA LEU A 14 18.66 7.71 -13.62
C LEU A 14 18.19 9.15 -13.37
N LEU A 15 18.79 9.83 -12.38
CA LEU A 15 18.40 11.18 -11.98
C LEU A 15 18.53 12.18 -13.14
N GLY A 16 17.42 12.81 -13.51
CA GLY A 16 17.34 13.80 -14.57
C GLY A 16 17.55 13.26 -16.00
N LYS A 17 17.66 11.93 -16.17
CA LYS A 17 17.89 11.32 -17.48
C LYS A 17 16.57 11.17 -18.24
N VAL A 18 16.38 11.93 -19.29
CA VAL A 18 15.17 11.93 -20.10
C VAL A 18 15.02 10.59 -20.84
N GLY A 19 13.81 10.04 -20.86
CA GLY A 19 13.45 8.90 -21.69
C GLY A 19 13.67 7.52 -21.05
N ILE A 20 14.10 7.42 -19.81
CA ILE A 20 14.25 6.13 -19.10
C ILE A 20 12.92 5.37 -19.05
N ASP A 21 11.86 6.04 -18.64
CA ASP A 21 10.53 5.43 -18.55
C ASP A 21 10.05 4.94 -19.93
N ALA A 22 10.26 5.76 -20.97
CA ALA A 22 9.91 5.38 -22.34
C ALA A 22 10.65 4.11 -22.79
N ARG A 23 11.94 3.98 -22.48
CA ARG A 23 12.74 2.77 -22.77
C ARG A 23 12.20 1.56 -22.02
N ILE A 24 11.89 1.69 -20.73
CA ILE A 24 11.30 0.63 -19.91
C ILE A 24 10.01 0.13 -20.54
N PHE A 25 9.05 1.03 -20.81
CA PHE A 25 7.74 0.63 -21.35
C PHE A 25 7.83 0.08 -22.75
N LYS A 26 8.65 0.65 -23.62
CA LYS A 26 8.88 0.14 -24.98
C LYS A 26 9.49 -1.27 -24.96
N THR A 27 10.41 -1.53 -24.05
CA THR A 27 11.01 -2.86 -23.87
C THR A 27 9.97 -3.89 -23.42
N LEU A 28 9.12 -3.52 -22.45
CA LEU A 28 8.08 -4.42 -21.95
C LEU A 28 6.95 -4.63 -22.98
N GLU A 29 6.57 -3.59 -23.74
CA GLU A 29 5.64 -3.67 -24.84
C GLU A 29 6.11 -4.66 -25.91
N ALA A 30 7.38 -4.55 -26.34
CA ALA A 30 7.97 -5.42 -27.38
C ALA A 30 7.90 -6.92 -27.03
N ILE A 31 7.82 -7.25 -25.74
CA ILE A 31 7.68 -8.63 -25.28
C ILE A 31 6.27 -8.95 -24.73
N ASN A 32 5.30 -8.07 -24.98
CA ASN A 32 3.90 -8.21 -24.58
C ASN A 32 3.72 -8.44 -23.06
N ILE A 33 4.34 -7.58 -22.25
CA ILE A 33 4.21 -7.59 -20.79
C ILE A 33 3.53 -6.30 -20.33
N SER A 34 2.36 -6.46 -19.69
CA SER A 34 1.61 -5.37 -19.08
C SER A 34 2.14 -5.07 -17.67
N VAL A 35 2.22 -3.80 -17.32
CA VAL A 35 2.57 -3.30 -15.98
C VAL A 35 1.30 -2.89 -15.26
N SER A 36 1.07 -3.44 -14.06
CA SER A 36 -0.13 -3.18 -13.26
C SER A 36 0.01 -1.96 -12.36
N ILE A 37 1.20 -1.72 -11.83
CA ILE A 37 1.52 -0.59 -10.94
C ILE A 37 2.91 -0.08 -11.29
N ILE A 38 3.06 1.24 -11.24
CA ILE A 38 4.32 1.94 -11.43
C ILE A 38 4.50 2.87 -10.24
N SER A 39 5.68 2.91 -9.68
CA SER A 39 6.05 3.88 -8.65
C SER A 39 7.47 4.35 -8.88
N GLN A 40 7.64 5.66 -8.93
CA GLN A 40 8.93 6.30 -9.04
C GLN A 40 9.08 7.32 -7.90
N GLY A 41 10.19 7.26 -7.19
CA GLY A 41 10.51 8.23 -6.16
C GLY A 41 10.90 9.59 -6.77
N SER A 42 10.63 10.68 -6.06
CA SER A 42 11.02 12.03 -6.49
C SER A 42 12.54 12.22 -6.65
N SER A 43 13.33 11.30 -6.10
CA SER A 43 14.79 11.24 -6.32
C SER A 43 15.16 10.71 -7.70
N GLU A 44 14.20 10.20 -8.48
CA GLU A 44 14.40 9.58 -9.81
C GLU A 44 15.47 8.47 -9.85
N ARG A 45 15.85 7.93 -8.67
CA ARG A 45 16.91 6.92 -8.56
C ARG A 45 16.40 5.49 -8.54
N GLY A 46 15.08 5.31 -8.52
CA GLY A 46 14.48 4.00 -8.48
C GLY A 46 13.08 4.00 -9.08
N ILE A 47 12.80 2.96 -9.86
CA ILE A 47 11.49 2.73 -10.50
C ILE A 47 11.05 1.32 -10.11
N GLY A 48 9.90 1.25 -9.45
CA GLY A 48 9.24 -0.01 -9.11
C GLY A 48 8.11 -0.30 -10.09
N LEU A 49 8.08 -1.52 -10.63
CA LEU A 49 7.09 -2.00 -11.59
C LEU A 49 6.45 -3.29 -11.08
N VAL A 50 5.14 -3.41 -11.11
CA VAL A 50 4.44 -4.65 -10.80
C VAL A 50 3.95 -5.30 -12.08
N VAL A 51 4.38 -6.54 -12.29
CA VAL A 51 4.00 -7.37 -13.45
C VAL A 51 3.45 -8.71 -12.97
N LYS A 52 2.88 -9.52 -13.87
CA LYS A 52 2.52 -10.90 -13.57
C LYS A 52 3.78 -11.71 -13.21
N ARG A 53 3.67 -12.58 -12.20
CA ARG A 53 4.79 -13.35 -11.65
C ARG A 53 5.47 -14.22 -12.71
N ASP A 54 4.68 -14.89 -13.56
CA ASP A 54 5.19 -15.76 -14.64
C ASP A 54 5.95 -15.00 -15.74
N LYS A 55 5.83 -13.67 -15.79
CA LYS A 55 6.49 -12.79 -16.75
C LYS A 55 7.72 -12.07 -16.18
N ALA A 56 7.94 -12.13 -14.87
CA ALA A 56 8.92 -11.28 -14.20
C ALA A 56 10.38 -11.54 -14.65
N ASP A 57 10.79 -12.80 -14.78
CA ASP A 57 12.15 -13.15 -15.21
C ASP A 57 12.41 -12.76 -16.65
N ARG A 58 11.40 -12.91 -17.53
CA ARG A 58 11.48 -12.48 -18.91
C ARG A 58 11.58 -10.96 -19.01
N ALA A 59 10.79 -10.24 -18.22
CA ALA A 59 10.84 -8.78 -18.12
C ALA A 59 12.23 -8.32 -17.64
N LYS A 60 12.76 -8.94 -16.56
CA LYS A 60 14.08 -8.61 -16.04
C LYS A 60 15.16 -8.77 -17.11
N LYS A 61 15.22 -9.91 -17.78
CA LYS A 61 16.22 -10.18 -18.85
C LYS A 61 16.14 -9.14 -19.98
N ALA A 62 14.93 -8.80 -20.42
CA ALA A 62 14.74 -7.80 -21.47
C ALA A 62 15.22 -6.42 -21.05
N LEU A 63 14.92 -6.01 -19.81
CA LEU A 63 15.38 -4.74 -19.24
C LEU A 63 16.92 -4.74 -19.04
N GLU A 64 17.51 -5.83 -18.57
CA GLU A 64 18.98 -5.96 -18.43
C GLU A 64 19.69 -5.82 -19.79
N ASN A 65 19.11 -6.39 -20.85
CA ASN A 65 19.64 -6.23 -22.21
C ASN A 65 19.50 -4.80 -22.73
N GLU A 66 18.34 -4.19 -22.57
CA GLU A 66 18.08 -2.80 -22.99
C GLU A 66 19.02 -1.82 -22.31
N PHE A 67 19.24 -2.02 -21.01
CA PHE A 67 20.07 -1.13 -20.19
C PHE A 67 21.52 -1.60 -20.03
N SER A 68 22.01 -2.51 -20.88
CA SER A 68 23.37 -3.06 -20.78
C SER A 68 24.46 -1.97 -20.81
N SER A 69 24.32 -0.95 -21.66
CA SER A 69 25.25 0.18 -21.70
C SER A 69 25.18 1.06 -20.43
N ASP A 70 23.99 1.22 -19.86
CA ASP A 70 23.79 1.99 -18.63
C ASP A 70 24.39 1.25 -17.42
N PHE A 71 24.39 -0.10 -17.42
CA PHE A 71 25.13 -0.89 -16.42
C PHE A 71 26.64 -0.71 -16.55
N GLN A 72 27.18 -0.74 -17.78
CA GLN A 72 28.61 -0.53 -18.02
C GLN A 72 29.04 0.89 -17.60
N ALA A 73 28.21 1.88 -17.83
CA ALA A 73 28.42 3.27 -17.40
C ALA A 73 28.20 3.49 -15.89
N GLN A 74 27.76 2.47 -15.14
CA GLN A 74 27.38 2.56 -13.72
C GLN A 74 26.23 3.52 -13.45
N ASP A 75 25.43 3.85 -14.45
CA ASP A 75 24.21 4.66 -14.34
C ASP A 75 23.08 3.85 -13.67
N ILE A 76 23.02 2.56 -13.99
CA ILE A 76 22.13 1.59 -13.36
C ILE A 76 22.95 0.61 -12.52
N ASN A 77 22.55 0.42 -11.29
CA ASN A 77 23.26 -0.44 -10.36
C ASN A 77 22.64 -1.84 -10.30
N MET A 78 21.29 -1.91 -10.40
CA MET A 78 20.57 -3.14 -10.14
C MET A 78 19.20 -3.17 -10.82
N ILE A 79 18.83 -4.35 -11.35
CA ILE A 79 17.44 -4.72 -11.64
C ILE A 79 17.10 -5.96 -10.82
N LYS A 80 16.27 -5.80 -9.81
CA LYS A 80 15.89 -6.86 -8.87
C LYS A 80 14.44 -7.27 -9.05
N VAL A 81 14.17 -8.58 -8.99
CA VAL A 81 12.82 -9.13 -8.93
C VAL A 81 12.54 -9.62 -7.51
N VAL A 82 11.38 -9.23 -6.98
CA VAL A 82 10.83 -9.74 -5.73
C VAL A 82 9.54 -10.48 -6.08
N SER A 83 9.57 -11.82 -6.05
CA SER A 83 8.50 -12.68 -6.56
C SER A 83 7.39 -12.98 -5.55
N ASP A 84 7.72 -12.96 -4.25
CA ASP A 84 6.76 -13.31 -3.20
C ASP A 84 6.07 -12.06 -2.64
N VAL A 85 5.32 -11.40 -3.51
CA VAL A 85 4.57 -10.19 -3.19
C VAL A 85 3.10 -10.30 -3.60
N SER A 86 2.29 -9.47 -2.98
CA SER A 86 0.87 -9.30 -3.30
C SER A 86 0.51 -7.83 -3.29
N VAL A 87 -0.50 -7.46 -4.07
CA VAL A 87 -1.03 -6.09 -4.11
C VAL A 87 -2.34 -6.03 -3.33
N ILE A 88 -2.43 -5.09 -2.42
CA ILE A 88 -3.67 -4.71 -1.74
C ILE A 88 -4.09 -3.35 -2.31
N SER A 89 -5.31 -3.25 -2.81
CA SER A 89 -5.89 -1.99 -3.27
C SER A 89 -7.09 -1.61 -2.41
N VAL A 90 -7.07 -0.39 -1.91
CA VAL A 90 -8.20 0.24 -1.21
C VAL A 90 -8.85 1.21 -2.18
N VAL A 91 -10.11 0.95 -2.50
CA VAL A 91 -10.88 1.71 -3.50
C VAL A 91 -12.06 2.39 -2.84
N GLY A 92 -12.34 3.63 -3.23
CA GLY A 92 -13.50 4.37 -2.77
C GLY A 92 -13.36 5.05 -1.41
N GLN A 93 -12.22 4.90 -0.74
CA GLN A 93 -11.91 5.59 0.51
C GLN A 93 -11.17 6.90 0.24
N ASP A 94 -11.45 7.92 1.04
CA ASP A 94 -10.72 9.18 1.00
C ASP A 94 -9.31 8.97 1.56
N LEU A 95 -8.30 9.40 0.81
CA LEU A 95 -6.89 9.30 1.20
C LEU A 95 -6.60 10.03 2.53
N SER A 96 -7.35 11.08 2.85
CA SER A 96 -7.23 11.79 4.14
C SER A 96 -7.43 10.89 5.35
N THR A 97 -8.23 9.83 5.20
CA THR A 97 -8.50 8.85 6.26
C THR A 97 -7.51 7.68 6.28
N PHE A 98 -6.65 7.58 5.25
CA PHE A 98 -5.74 6.44 5.06
C PHE A 98 -4.61 6.36 6.10
N HIS A 99 -4.33 7.44 6.83
CA HIS A 99 -3.33 7.44 7.88
C HIS A 99 -3.56 6.37 8.96
N LYS A 100 -4.83 6.06 9.30
CA LYS A 100 -5.16 5.02 10.28
C LYS A 100 -4.78 3.61 9.81
N PRO A 101 -5.22 3.13 8.62
CA PRO A 101 -4.80 1.86 8.06
C PRO A 101 -3.28 1.74 7.89
N PHE A 102 -2.62 2.79 7.40
CA PHE A 102 -1.17 2.78 7.20
C PHE A 102 -0.42 2.64 8.54
N ASN A 103 -0.77 3.45 9.54
CA ASN A 103 -0.17 3.35 10.88
C ASN A 103 -0.40 1.98 11.52
N ALA A 104 -1.56 1.37 11.28
CA ALA A 104 -1.85 0.03 11.78
C ALA A 104 -0.97 -1.04 11.14
N LEU A 105 -0.68 -0.94 9.83
CA LEU A 105 0.30 -1.81 9.17
C LEU A 105 1.67 -1.71 9.84
N ILE A 106 2.18 -0.48 10.00
CA ILE A 106 3.51 -0.25 10.61
C ILE A 106 3.56 -0.78 12.04
N LYS A 107 2.54 -0.52 12.87
CA LYS A 107 2.44 -1.06 14.26
C LYS A 107 2.43 -2.59 14.29
N ASN A 108 1.94 -3.24 13.24
CA ASN A 108 1.96 -4.69 13.10
C ASN A 108 3.21 -5.22 12.40
N GLN A 109 4.24 -4.39 12.22
CA GLN A 109 5.52 -4.71 11.56
C GLN A 109 5.36 -5.09 10.08
N ILE A 110 4.31 -4.62 9.44
CA ILE A 110 4.07 -4.79 8.00
C ILE A 110 4.49 -3.50 7.30
N VAL A 111 5.65 -3.55 6.63
CA VAL A 111 6.16 -2.41 5.87
C VAL A 111 5.87 -2.66 4.39
N PRO A 112 5.03 -1.83 3.75
CA PRO A 112 4.81 -1.95 2.30
C PRO A 112 6.11 -1.73 1.52
N LEU A 113 6.33 -2.57 0.51
CA LEU A 113 7.50 -2.48 -0.38
C LEU A 113 7.32 -1.37 -1.42
N LEU A 114 6.08 -1.06 -1.76
CA LEU A 114 5.72 -0.01 -2.70
C LEU A 114 4.36 0.55 -2.29
N PHE A 115 4.21 1.86 -2.46
CA PHE A 115 2.97 2.59 -2.23
C PHE A 115 2.65 3.42 -3.47
N ASN A 116 1.41 3.37 -3.93
CA ASN A 116 0.92 4.16 -5.05
C ASN A 116 -0.50 4.64 -4.77
N ASN A 117 -0.83 5.85 -5.20
CA ASN A 117 -2.17 6.39 -5.10
C ASN A 117 -2.57 7.08 -6.41
N THR A 118 -3.87 7.14 -6.68
CA THR A 118 -4.41 7.92 -7.80
C THR A 118 -4.48 9.40 -7.44
N VAL A 119 -4.38 10.28 -8.44
CA VAL A 119 -4.52 11.74 -8.27
C VAL A 119 -5.86 12.11 -7.62
N SER A 120 -6.92 11.33 -7.89
CA SER A 120 -8.24 11.52 -7.26
C SER A 120 -8.27 11.19 -5.76
N GLY A 121 -7.22 10.56 -5.21
CA GLY A 121 -7.17 10.11 -3.83
C GLY A 121 -8.13 8.98 -3.46
N LYS A 122 -8.82 8.38 -4.45
CA LYS A 122 -9.84 7.35 -4.23
C LYS A 122 -9.36 5.91 -4.40
N ASN A 123 -8.12 5.73 -4.78
CA ASN A 123 -7.51 4.41 -4.92
C ASN A 123 -6.08 4.46 -4.41
N VAL A 124 -5.81 3.62 -3.43
CA VAL A 124 -4.47 3.41 -2.86
C VAL A 124 -4.08 1.97 -3.07
N SER A 125 -2.90 1.74 -3.62
CA SER A 125 -2.35 0.40 -3.82
C SER A 125 -1.04 0.24 -3.05
N LEU A 126 -0.92 -0.89 -2.37
CA LEU A 126 0.24 -1.27 -1.57
C LEU A 126 0.78 -2.60 -2.08
N VAL A 127 2.08 -2.70 -2.22
CA VAL A 127 2.75 -3.98 -2.44
C VAL A 127 3.31 -4.45 -1.10
N VAL A 128 2.91 -5.64 -0.66
CA VAL A 128 3.36 -6.27 0.58
C VAL A 128 3.96 -7.63 0.29
N LYS A 129 4.74 -8.20 1.21
CA LYS A 129 5.17 -9.59 1.12
C LYS A 129 3.94 -10.51 1.12
N LYS A 130 3.99 -11.57 0.35
CA LYS A 130 2.89 -12.56 0.28
C LYS A 130 2.58 -13.17 1.65
N SER A 131 3.60 -13.41 2.48
CA SER A 131 3.47 -13.89 3.86
C SER A 131 2.61 -12.97 4.74
N ASP A 132 2.60 -11.68 4.45
CA ASP A 132 1.91 -10.68 5.27
C ASP A 132 0.50 -10.36 4.76
N LEU A 133 0.10 -10.89 3.59
CA LEU A 133 -1.13 -10.52 2.91
C LEU A 133 -2.37 -10.62 3.81
N THR A 134 -2.61 -11.79 4.39
CA THR A 134 -3.81 -12.04 5.23
C THR A 134 -3.84 -11.11 6.44
N LYS A 135 -2.69 -10.96 7.11
CA LYS A 135 -2.57 -10.07 8.26
C LYS A 135 -2.80 -8.60 7.86
N ALA A 136 -2.19 -8.18 6.75
CA ALA A 136 -2.32 -6.82 6.23
C ALA A 136 -3.77 -6.47 5.88
N VAL A 137 -4.46 -7.37 5.16
CA VAL A 137 -5.88 -7.18 4.79
C VAL A 137 -6.74 -7.05 6.04
N ASN A 138 -6.59 -7.95 7.03
CA ASN A 138 -7.38 -7.91 8.27
C ASN A 138 -7.13 -6.63 9.07
N VAL A 139 -5.87 -6.22 9.20
CA VAL A 139 -5.48 -5.00 9.93
C VAL A 139 -6.06 -3.76 9.24
N MET A 140 -5.93 -3.66 7.92
CA MET A 140 -6.46 -2.53 7.15
C MET A 140 -7.99 -2.51 7.19
N HIS A 141 -8.64 -3.64 6.97
CA HIS A 141 -10.10 -3.75 7.00
C HIS A 141 -10.67 -3.32 8.35
N GLY A 142 -10.08 -3.75 9.46
CA GLY A 142 -10.47 -3.34 10.79
C GLY A 142 -10.37 -1.83 11.04
N GLN A 143 -9.40 -1.14 10.39
CA GLN A 143 -9.25 0.30 10.50
C GLN A 143 -10.17 1.11 9.56
N ILE A 144 -10.49 0.56 8.40
CA ILE A 144 -11.33 1.22 7.40
C ILE A 144 -12.80 1.09 7.75
N PHE A 145 -13.24 -0.10 8.12
CA PHE A 145 -14.66 -0.40 8.36
C PHE A 145 -15.04 -0.35 9.85
N GLY A 146 -14.05 -0.16 10.72
CA GLY A 146 -14.24 -0.15 12.16
C GLY A 146 -14.70 -1.52 12.68
N VAL A 147 -13.85 -2.26 13.35
CA VAL A 147 -14.33 -3.25 14.31
C VAL A 147 -14.55 -2.47 15.60
N SER A 148 -15.66 -1.71 15.66
CA SER A 148 -16.08 -1.14 16.94
C SER A 148 -16.35 -2.32 17.88
N LYS A 149 -15.56 -2.42 18.91
CA LYS A 149 -15.81 -3.40 19.98
C LYS A 149 -17.13 -3.01 20.63
N LYS A 150 -18.19 -3.77 20.35
CA LYS A 150 -19.49 -3.54 21.01
C LYS A 150 -19.35 -3.85 22.48
N VAL A 151 -19.60 -2.85 23.32
CA VAL A 151 -19.62 -3.00 24.77
C VAL A 151 -21.02 -2.67 25.24
N ASN A 152 -21.74 -3.70 25.72
CA ASN A 152 -23.05 -3.52 26.33
C ASN A 152 -22.87 -3.00 27.76
N LEU A 153 -23.50 -1.87 28.06
CA LEU A 153 -23.48 -1.26 29.39
C LEU A 153 -24.83 -1.49 30.06
N ALA A 154 -24.81 -2.02 31.28
CA ALA A 154 -25.98 -2.07 32.13
C ALA A 154 -25.80 -1.05 33.26
N VAL A 155 -26.69 -0.08 33.35
CA VAL A 155 -26.69 0.93 34.41
C VAL A 155 -27.79 0.63 35.41
N PHE A 156 -27.42 0.38 36.64
CA PHE A 156 -28.37 0.14 37.75
C PHE A 156 -28.53 1.42 38.57
N GLY A 157 -29.73 1.96 38.61
CA GLY A 157 -30.09 3.18 39.32
C GLY A 157 -30.14 4.41 38.40
N HIS A 158 -31.28 5.03 38.36
CA HIS A 158 -31.55 6.24 37.56
C HIS A 158 -31.75 7.50 38.44
N GLY A 159 -30.89 7.64 39.44
CA GLY A 159 -30.81 8.89 40.23
C GLY A 159 -29.91 9.94 39.51
N ASN A 160 -29.66 11.07 40.20
CA ASN A 160 -28.88 12.18 39.59
C ASN A 160 -27.54 11.73 39.00
N VAL A 161 -26.82 10.81 39.65
CA VAL A 161 -25.53 10.32 39.17
C VAL A 161 -25.70 9.37 37.95
N GLY A 162 -26.62 8.41 38.02
CA GLY A 162 -26.87 7.48 36.92
C GLY A 162 -27.42 8.17 35.67
N GLY A 163 -28.34 9.14 35.85
CA GLY A 163 -28.86 9.95 34.75
C GLY A 163 -27.75 10.79 34.08
N THR A 164 -26.89 11.43 34.86
CA THR A 164 -25.76 12.22 34.34
C THR A 164 -24.77 11.34 33.56
N LEU A 165 -24.49 10.09 34.04
CA LEU A 165 -23.63 9.15 33.35
C LEU A 165 -24.23 8.75 32.00
N ILE A 166 -25.52 8.43 31.94
CA ILE A 166 -26.24 8.08 30.69
C ILE A 166 -26.15 9.24 29.69
N ASP A 167 -26.39 10.47 30.13
CA ASP A 167 -26.31 11.67 29.30
C ASP A 167 -24.88 11.87 28.73
N GLN A 168 -23.85 11.64 29.54
CA GLN A 168 -22.45 11.70 29.09
C GLN A 168 -22.15 10.63 28.05
N ILE A 169 -22.60 9.39 28.24
CA ILE A 169 -22.42 8.28 27.30
C ILE A 169 -23.10 8.62 25.97
N LEU A 170 -24.36 9.09 26.01
CA LEU A 170 -25.10 9.46 24.80
C LEU A 170 -24.43 10.60 24.03
N LYS A 171 -23.94 11.62 24.72
CA LYS A 171 -23.22 12.76 24.11
C LYS A 171 -21.85 12.39 23.58
N SER A 172 -21.13 11.49 24.24
CA SER A 172 -19.74 11.16 23.92
C SER A 172 -19.58 9.87 23.10
N GLY A 173 -20.64 9.08 22.94
CA GLY A 173 -20.59 7.75 22.33
C GLY A 173 -19.91 7.74 20.96
N LYS A 174 -20.31 8.63 20.07
CA LYS A 174 -19.72 8.77 18.74
C LYS A 174 -18.22 9.14 18.79
N SER A 175 -17.83 10.03 19.70
CA SER A 175 -16.44 10.43 19.90
C SER A 175 -15.59 9.29 20.49
N ILE A 176 -16.19 8.44 21.32
CA ILE A 176 -15.54 7.24 21.88
C ILE A 176 -15.35 6.19 20.78
N GLU A 177 -16.37 5.99 19.95
CA GLU A 177 -16.31 5.09 18.81
C GLU A 177 -15.20 5.51 17.82
N ASP A 178 -15.19 6.77 17.41
CA ASP A 178 -14.21 7.34 16.48
C ASP A 178 -12.76 7.26 17.02
N ARG A 179 -12.57 7.55 18.33
CA ARG A 179 -11.23 7.59 18.93
C ARG A 179 -10.73 6.26 19.43
N LYS A 180 -11.61 5.42 19.95
CA LYS A 180 -11.25 4.17 20.65
C LYS A 180 -11.71 2.91 19.93
N GLY A 181 -12.56 3.03 18.91
CA GLY A 181 -13.18 1.88 18.26
C GLY A 181 -14.10 1.10 19.20
N ILE A 182 -14.79 1.79 20.13
CA ILE A 182 -15.70 1.19 21.09
C ILE A 182 -17.10 1.74 20.81
N ASP A 183 -18.02 0.87 20.39
CA ASP A 183 -19.44 1.16 20.27
C ASP A 183 -20.12 0.78 21.60
N LEU A 184 -20.57 1.77 22.36
CA LEU A 184 -21.28 1.60 23.63
C LEU A 184 -22.77 1.46 23.35
N LYS A 185 -23.36 0.36 23.83
CA LYS A 185 -24.81 0.08 23.73
C LYS A 185 -25.43 -0.15 25.08
#